data_ca736a4800af4f8238e0653df8e7a9b5
#
_entry.id   ca736a4800af4f8238e0653df8e7a9b5
#
_cell.length_a   1.000
_cell.length_b   1.000
_cell.length_c   1.000
_cell.angle_alpha   90.00
_cell.angle_beta   90.00
_cell.angle_gamma   90.00
#
_symmetry.space_group_name_H-M   'P 1'
#
loop_
_entity.id
_entity.type
_entity.pdbx_description
1 polymer ?
#
loop_
_entity_poly.entity_id
_entity_poly.type
_entity_poly.pdbx_seq_one_letter_code
_entity_poly.pdbx_strand_id
1 'polypeptide(L)'
;MFRILIKKIESTNLIFISNFFIVLGLFSLIFNALNAETLKVYSERQPFLIEPLIKAYEKDNDIEVEWIFSKQGLVQKVIIEKDRPIGDIFLSSDIARLIQISNAGASIEIPKTNLIPDHLQSKDWVALTQRARLIYVAKHKNIKSINYEDFINDEFKGKVCIRSGFHPYNISLFASLMENHNKAWLKDFLIKLKSNLARKPQGNDRDQVKAIAAGVCDVAYANHYYYFKMLDNEDQKKWLEKAEPIFPNQNKQGTHINISGITLINEKTKKQSLHFLNFLISEDAQRIYASDNYEFPANPAVKPAENVAALLGDSKFEKNSLIKIAANREAVVAILNEINFDE
;
A
#
# COMPACT_ATOMS: atom_id res chain seq x y z
N MET A 1 72.47 -39.33 2.93
CA MET A 1 71.56 -39.18 1.81
C MET A 1 70.09 -39.47 2.17
N PHE A 2 69.79 -40.45 2.98
CA PHE A 2 68.40 -40.83 3.36
C PHE A 2 67.65 -39.78 4.22
N ARG A 3 68.25 -38.99 5.08
CA ARG A 3 67.63 -37.98 5.95
C ARG A 3 67.12 -36.71 5.21
N ILE A 4 67.68 -36.42 4.05
CA ILE A 4 67.30 -35.25 3.26
C ILE A 4 66.03 -35.56 2.43
N LEU A 5 65.81 -36.81 2.00
CA LEU A 5 64.66 -37.26 1.27
C LEU A 5 63.37 -37.26 2.12
N ILE A 6 63.47 -37.70 3.39
CA ILE A 6 62.30 -37.74 4.29
C ILE A 6 61.78 -36.34 4.63
N LYS A 7 62.65 -35.33 4.87
CA LYS A 7 62.25 -33.95 5.11
C LYS A 7 61.62 -33.32 3.90
N LYS A 8 61.99 -33.73 2.68
CA LYS A 8 61.40 -33.18 1.44
C LYS A 8 60.03 -33.76 1.17
N ILE A 9 59.74 -34.99 1.59
CA ILE A 9 58.41 -35.65 1.45
C ILE A 9 57.43 -35.08 2.48
N GLU A 10 57.84 -34.81 3.71
CA GLU A 10 57.02 -34.22 4.76
C GLU A 10 56.64 -32.77 4.43
N SER A 11 57.55 -31.95 3.90
CA SER A 11 57.27 -30.57 3.50
C SER A 11 56.32 -30.47 2.30
N THR A 12 56.40 -31.41 1.34
CA THR A 12 55.51 -31.46 0.17
C THR A 12 54.10 -31.87 0.56
N ASN A 13 53.96 -32.82 1.49
CA ASN A 13 52.62 -33.22 1.99
C ASN A 13 51.97 -32.14 2.85
N LEU A 14 52.72 -31.36 3.65
CA LEU A 14 52.17 -30.24 4.43
C LEU A 14 51.66 -29.10 3.52
N ILE A 15 52.39 -28.80 2.45
CA ILE A 15 51.99 -27.78 1.47
C ILE A 15 50.72 -28.25 0.68
N PHE A 16 50.63 -29.54 0.34
CA PHE A 16 49.45 -30.10 -0.34
C PHE A 16 48.24 -30.11 0.56
N ILE A 17 48.36 -30.43 1.82
CA ILE A 17 47.30 -30.43 2.82
C ILE A 17 46.84 -28.99 3.08
N SER A 18 47.77 -28.02 3.23
CA SER A 18 47.44 -26.61 3.42
C SER A 18 46.67 -26.01 2.22
N ASN A 19 47.11 -26.28 0.97
CA ASN A 19 46.42 -25.84 -0.22
C ASN A 19 45.04 -26.49 -0.40
N PHE A 20 44.90 -27.76 0.02
CA PHE A 20 43.58 -28.45 -0.02
C PHE A 20 42.56 -27.80 0.92
N PHE A 21 42.97 -27.42 2.15
CA PHE A 21 42.12 -26.73 3.08
C PHE A 21 41.78 -25.28 2.65
N ILE A 22 42.70 -24.58 1.99
CA ILE A 22 42.44 -23.25 1.41
C ILE A 22 41.45 -23.37 0.25
N VAL A 23 41.58 -24.36 -0.62
CA VAL A 23 40.62 -24.59 -1.73
C VAL A 23 39.27 -25.03 -1.18
N LEU A 24 39.19 -25.88 -0.16
CA LEU A 24 37.93 -26.25 0.49
C LEU A 24 37.27 -25.05 1.18
N GLY A 25 38.06 -24.19 1.83
CA GLY A 25 37.58 -22.95 2.46
C GLY A 25 37.03 -21.96 1.44
N LEU A 26 37.72 -21.78 0.30
CA LEU A 26 37.25 -20.95 -0.82
C LEU A 26 36.00 -21.55 -1.49
N PHE A 27 35.92 -22.88 -1.63
CA PHE A 27 34.76 -23.56 -2.20
C PHE A 27 33.54 -23.44 -1.27
N SER A 28 33.71 -23.51 0.06
CA SER A 28 32.61 -23.29 1.02
C SER A 28 32.15 -21.84 1.06
N LEU A 29 33.03 -20.87 0.87
CA LEU A 29 32.66 -19.44 0.75
C LEU A 29 31.91 -19.14 -0.56
N ILE A 30 32.33 -19.77 -1.68
CA ILE A 30 31.65 -19.64 -2.96
C ILE A 30 30.28 -20.35 -2.92
N PHE A 31 30.14 -21.48 -2.22
CA PHE A 31 28.88 -22.21 -2.09
C PHE A 31 27.85 -21.44 -1.21
N ASN A 32 28.30 -20.70 -0.20
CA ASN A 32 27.43 -19.83 0.59
C ASN A 32 27.03 -18.56 -0.17
N ALA A 33 27.90 -18.04 -1.04
CA ALA A 33 27.54 -16.90 -1.90
C ALA A 33 26.57 -17.26 -3.04
N LEU A 34 26.46 -18.54 -3.41
CA LEU A 34 25.55 -19.04 -4.46
C LEU A 34 24.13 -19.38 -3.96
N ASN A 35 23.86 -19.26 -2.66
CA ASN A 35 22.58 -19.58 -2.04
C ASN A 35 22.01 -18.41 -1.22
N ALA A 36 22.20 -17.16 -1.64
CA ALA A 36 21.38 -16.09 -1.12
C ALA A 36 19.92 -16.43 -1.47
N GLU A 37 19.10 -16.70 -0.45
CA GLU A 37 17.68 -16.99 -0.65
C GLU A 37 17.03 -15.72 -1.22
N THR A 38 16.45 -15.81 -2.41
CA THR A 38 15.78 -14.69 -3.06
C THR A 38 14.28 -14.76 -2.78
N LEU A 39 13.71 -13.68 -2.25
CA LEU A 39 12.29 -13.51 -2.03
C LEU A 39 11.68 -12.65 -3.15
N LYS A 40 10.71 -13.17 -3.89
CA LYS A 40 10.08 -12.49 -5.03
C LYS A 40 8.77 -11.83 -4.66
N VAL A 41 8.74 -10.50 -4.75
CA VAL A 41 7.62 -9.67 -4.32
C VAL A 41 6.92 -9.03 -5.52
N TYR A 42 5.64 -9.29 -5.70
CA TYR A 42 4.77 -8.53 -6.59
C TYR A 42 4.15 -7.37 -5.83
N SER A 43 4.35 -6.14 -6.31
CA SER A 43 3.95 -4.93 -5.61
C SER A 43 3.11 -3.98 -6.48
N GLU A 44 1.91 -3.63 -6.02
CA GLU A 44 1.15 -2.50 -6.53
C GLU A 44 1.50 -1.18 -5.81
N ARG A 45 2.38 -1.26 -4.80
CA ARG A 45 2.88 -0.10 -4.09
C ARG A 45 4.00 0.56 -4.89
N GLN A 46 3.98 1.90 -4.91
CA GLN A 46 4.98 2.68 -5.65
C GLN A 46 6.40 2.40 -5.11
N PRO A 47 7.43 2.40 -5.99
CA PRO A 47 8.82 2.13 -5.60
C PRO A 47 9.27 2.90 -4.36
N PHE A 48 9.09 4.21 -4.34
CA PHE A 48 9.52 5.08 -3.24
C PHE A 48 8.85 4.77 -1.88
N LEU A 49 7.78 3.98 -1.86
CA LEU A 49 7.08 3.55 -0.64
C LEU A 49 7.58 2.19 -0.12
N ILE A 50 8.22 1.39 -0.96
CA ILE A 50 8.65 0.03 -0.60
C ILE A 50 10.17 -0.10 -0.49
N GLU A 51 10.94 0.64 -1.28
CA GLU A 51 12.40 0.59 -1.26
C GLU A 51 13.04 0.82 0.12
N PRO A 52 12.61 1.78 0.94
CA PRO A 52 13.18 1.97 2.27
C PRO A 52 13.01 0.74 3.17
N LEU A 53 11.88 0.04 3.04
CA LEU A 53 11.56 -1.17 3.81
C LEU A 53 12.39 -2.36 3.33
N ILE A 54 12.55 -2.53 2.02
CA ILE A 54 13.39 -3.58 1.45
C ILE A 54 14.84 -3.38 1.90
N LYS A 55 15.39 -2.18 1.75
CA LYS A 55 16.75 -1.85 2.19
C LYS A 55 16.96 -2.08 3.68
N ALA A 56 15.98 -1.74 4.51
CA ALA A 56 16.03 -1.97 5.95
C ALA A 56 16.00 -3.48 6.27
N TYR A 57 15.20 -4.25 5.54
CA TYR A 57 15.16 -5.71 5.70
C TYR A 57 16.46 -6.39 5.29
N GLU A 58 16.97 -6.10 4.09
CA GLU A 58 18.17 -6.70 3.52
C GLU A 58 19.44 -6.37 4.33
N LYS A 59 19.46 -5.22 5.02
CA LYS A 59 20.58 -4.81 5.86
C LYS A 59 20.87 -5.79 7.00
N ASP A 60 19.81 -6.39 7.55
CA ASP A 60 19.89 -7.24 8.75
C ASP A 60 19.61 -8.72 8.43
N ASN A 61 19.45 -9.07 7.14
CA ASN A 61 19.12 -10.42 6.69
C ASN A 61 19.88 -10.78 5.42
N ASP A 62 20.36 -12.04 5.34
CA ASP A 62 21.02 -12.60 4.15
C ASP A 62 19.99 -13.08 3.11
N ILE A 63 18.92 -12.32 2.90
CA ILE A 63 17.86 -12.61 1.94
C ILE A 63 17.76 -11.41 0.99
N GLU A 64 17.91 -11.64 -0.31
CA GLU A 64 17.68 -10.64 -1.35
C GLU A 64 16.19 -10.55 -1.68
N VAL A 65 15.66 -9.34 -1.84
CA VAL A 65 14.26 -9.12 -2.21
C VAL A 65 14.18 -8.61 -3.65
N GLU A 66 13.89 -9.50 -4.57
CA GLU A 66 13.51 -9.14 -5.94
C GLU A 66 12.04 -8.69 -5.96
N TRP A 67 11.75 -7.52 -6.50
CA TRP A 67 10.39 -7.03 -6.56
C TRP A 67 10.01 -6.45 -7.92
N ILE A 68 8.76 -6.71 -8.32
CA ILE A 68 8.17 -6.23 -9.56
C ILE A 68 7.03 -5.29 -9.21
N PHE A 69 7.17 -4.04 -9.65
CA PHE A 69 6.12 -3.03 -9.52
C PHE A 69 5.25 -2.97 -10.77
N SER A 70 3.93 -3.05 -10.60
CA SER A 70 2.97 -2.70 -11.65
C SER A 70 1.69 -2.13 -11.03
N LYS A 71 1.11 -1.14 -11.70
CA LYS A 71 -0.18 -0.55 -11.30
C LYS A 71 -1.37 -1.43 -11.71
N GLN A 72 -1.18 -2.36 -12.64
CA GLN A 72 -2.25 -3.20 -13.21
C GLN A 72 -1.71 -4.59 -13.55
N GLY A 73 -2.60 -5.58 -13.58
CA GLY A 73 -2.31 -6.93 -14.07
C GLY A 73 -1.67 -7.88 -13.06
N LEU A 74 -1.12 -7.41 -11.92
CA LEU A 74 -0.46 -8.30 -10.95
C LEU A 74 -1.44 -9.25 -10.25
N VAL A 75 -2.66 -8.83 -9.94
CA VAL A 75 -3.68 -9.72 -9.36
C VAL A 75 -4.00 -10.86 -10.32
N GLN A 76 -4.23 -10.57 -11.60
CA GLN A 76 -4.48 -11.57 -12.62
C GLN A 76 -3.27 -12.50 -12.79
N LYS A 77 -2.06 -11.94 -12.77
CA LYS A 77 -0.83 -12.73 -12.82
C LYS A 77 -0.76 -13.73 -11.67
N VAL A 78 -0.97 -13.28 -10.42
CA VAL A 78 -1.01 -14.16 -9.24
C VAL A 78 -2.06 -15.27 -9.39
N ILE A 79 -3.27 -14.93 -9.85
CA ILE A 79 -4.35 -15.89 -10.01
C ILE A 79 -4.03 -16.94 -11.10
N ILE A 80 -3.41 -16.53 -12.21
CA ILE A 80 -2.99 -17.44 -13.27
C ILE A 80 -1.86 -18.37 -12.80
N GLU A 81 -0.95 -17.86 -12.00
CA GLU A 81 0.22 -18.60 -11.49
C GLU A 81 -0.08 -19.47 -10.26
N LYS A 82 -1.31 -19.50 -9.72
CA LYS A 82 -1.63 -20.09 -8.42
C LYS A 82 -1.15 -21.54 -8.24
N ASP A 83 -1.18 -22.35 -9.29
CA ASP A 83 -0.77 -23.75 -9.23
C ASP A 83 0.77 -23.94 -9.35
N ARG A 84 1.45 -22.92 -9.87
CA ARG A 84 2.92 -22.85 -10.00
C ARG A 84 3.39 -21.40 -9.77
N PRO A 85 3.31 -20.90 -8.55
CA PRO A 85 3.64 -19.50 -8.24
C PRO A 85 5.11 -19.20 -8.55
N ILE A 86 5.34 -18.08 -9.22
CA ILE A 86 6.67 -17.53 -9.52
C ILE A 86 7.03 -16.49 -8.46
N GLY A 87 6.05 -15.68 -8.02
CA GLY A 87 6.19 -14.78 -6.89
C GLY A 87 5.91 -15.47 -5.57
N ASP A 88 6.40 -14.90 -4.49
CA ASP A 88 6.26 -15.42 -3.12
C ASP A 88 5.28 -14.60 -2.30
N ILE A 89 5.25 -13.30 -2.55
CA ILE A 89 4.45 -12.32 -1.83
C ILE A 89 3.76 -11.37 -2.81
N PHE A 90 2.54 -10.97 -2.45
CA PHE A 90 1.84 -9.88 -3.11
C PHE A 90 1.56 -8.74 -2.12
N LEU A 91 2.04 -7.53 -2.46
CA LEU A 91 1.81 -6.30 -1.71
C LEU A 91 0.79 -5.43 -2.44
N SER A 92 -0.32 -5.14 -1.79
CA SER A 92 -1.37 -4.30 -2.35
C SER A 92 -1.50 -2.95 -1.64
N SER A 93 -2.03 -2.00 -2.38
CA SER A 93 -2.52 -0.73 -1.84
C SER A 93 -4.04 -0.71 -1.66
N ASP A 94 -4.72 -1.86 -1.72
CA ASP A 94 -6.19 -1.94 -1.66
C ASP A 94 -6.64 -3.30 -1.14
N ILE A 95 -7.50 -3.30 -0.11
CA ILE A 95 -8.08 -4.53 0.45
C ILE A 95 -8.78 -5.38 -0.60
N ALA A 96 -9.48 -4.79 -1.56
CA ALA A 96 -10.23 -5.54 -2.56
C ALA A 96 -9.31 -6.41 -3.45
N ARG A 97 -8.07 -6.02 -3.65
CA ARG A 97 -7.07 -6.81 -4.39
C ARG A 97 -6.65 -8.06 -3.61
N LEU A 98 -6.45 -7.93 -2.30
CA LEU A 98 -6.14 -9.06 -1.42
C LEU A 98 -7.31 -10.05 -1.40
N ILE A 99 -8.54 -9.55 -1.28
CA ILE A 99 -9.76 -10.38 -1.30
C ILE A 99 -9.94 -11.08 -2.67
N GLN A 100 -9.62 -10.43 -3.80
CA GLN A 100 -9.67 -11.06 -5.12
C GLN A 100 -8.73 -12.27 -5.20
N ILE A 101 -7.50 -12.16 -4.68
CA ILE A 101 -6.52 -13.25 -4.64
C ILE A 101 -7.01 -14.36 -3.71
N SER A 102 -7.52 -14.00 -2.52
CA SER A 102 -8.10 -14.92 -1.55
C SER A 102 -9.26 -15.74 -2.15
N ASN A 103 -10.24 -15.06 -2.75
CA ASN A 103 -11.42 -15.70 -3.35
C ASN A 103 -11.06 -16.62 -4.54
N ALA A 104 -9.95 -16.34 -5.24
CA ALA A 104 -9.44 -17.18 -6.31
C ALA A 104 -8.67 -18.43 -5.80
N GLY A 105 -8.48 -18.56 -4.47
CA GLY A 105 -7.64 -19.60 -3.88
C GLY A 105 -6.17 -19.50 -4.27
N ALA A 106 -5.68 -18.28 -4.49
CA ALA A 106 -4.30 -18.00 -4.88
C ALA A 106 -3.46 -17.41 -3.73
N SER A 107 -4.00 -17.41 -2.52
CA SER A 107 -3.30 -17.07 -1.27
C SER A 107 -3.06 -18.32 -0.43
N ILE A 108 -2.06 -18.24 0.45
CA ILE A 108 -1.76 -19.29 1.43
C ILE A 108 -2.07 -18.78 2.85
N GLU A 109 -2.28 -19.70 3.77
CA GLU A 109 -2.65 -19.37 5.15
C GLU A 109 -1.51 -18.68 5.90
N ILE A 110 -1.84 -17.58 6.56
CA ILE A 110 -0.96 -16.78 7.42
C ILE A 110 -1.38 -17.01 8.87
N PRO A 111 -0.47 -17.40 9.76
CA PRO A 111 -0.76 -17.49 11.19
C PRO A 111 -1.23 -16.14 11.75
N LYS A 112 -2.26 -16.16 12.58
CA LYS A 112 -2.75 -14.96 13.27
C LYS A 112 -1.62 -14.36 14.13
N THR A 113 -1.47 -13.04 14.09
CA THR A 113 -0.51 -12.29 14.92
C THR A 113 -1.22 -11.41 15.94
N ASN A 114 -0.59 -11.22 17.11
CA ASN A 114 -1.07 -10.29 18.13
C ASN A 114 -0.59 -8.84 17.90
N LEU A 115 0.29 -8.62 16.91
CA LEU A 115 0.81 -7.29 16.58
C LEU A 115 -0.18 -6.46 15.77
N ILE A 116 -1.14 -7.10 15.11
CA ILE A 116 -2.12 -6.44 14.25
C ILE A 116 -3.54 -6.72 14.77
N PRO A 117 -4.39 -5.71 14.92
CA PRO A 117 -5.77 -5.88 15.36
C PRO A 117 -6.57 -6.84 14.47
N ASP A 118 -7.51 -7.58 15.05
CA ASP A 118 -8.30 -8.61 14.37
C ASP A 118 -9.04 -8.11 13.11
N HIS A 119 -9.52 -6.88 13.12
CA HIS A 119 -10.22 -6.29 11.98
C HIS A 119 -9.29 -5.88 10.83
N LEU A 120 -7.95 -5.92 11.04
CA LEU A 120 -6.91 -5.60 10.07
C LEU A 120 -6.14 -6.84 9.59
N GLN A 121 -6.62 -8.03 9.88
CA GLN A 121 -6.03 -9.28 9.42
C GLN A 121 -7.10 -10.34 9.16
N SER A 122 -6.73 -11.34 8.38
CA SER A 122 -7.52 -12.52 8.08
C SER A 122 -6.60 -13.75 8.06
N LYS A 123 -7.15 -14.92 7.75
CA LYS A 123 -6.35 -16.14 7.61
C LYS A 123 -5.33 -16.10 6.45
N ASP A 124 -5.42 -15.16 5.54
CA ASP A 124 -4.61 -15.12 4.30
C ASP A 124 -4.20 -13.72 3.84
N TRP A 125 -4.48 -12.69 4.63
CA TRP A 125 -3.94 -11.35 4.43
C TRP A 125 -3.75 -10.61 5.75
N VAL A 126 -2.80 -9.67 5.75
CA VAL A 126 -2.50 -8.79 6.88
C VAL A 126 -2.36 -7.36 6.39
N ALA A 127 -2.99 -6.41 7.08
CA ALA A 127 -2.78 -5.00 6.82
C ALA A 127 -1.38 -4.56 7.31
N LEU A 128 -0.73 -3.72 6.52
CA LEU A 128 0.55 -3.11 6.86
C LEU A 128 0.38 -1.65 7.27
N THR A 129 -0.54 -0.93 6.61
CA THR A 129 -0.85 0.47 6.91
C THR A 129 -2.30 0.78 6.62
N GLN A 130 -2.79 1.90 7.20
CA GLN A 130 -4.10 2.46 6.91
C GLN A 130 -3.95 3.85 6.28
N ARG A 131 -4.87 4.22 5.40
CA ARG A 131 -4.87 5.49 4.69
C ARG A 131 -6.26 6.09 4.64
N ALA A 132 -6.38 7.32 5.14
CA ALA A 132 -7.62 8.07 5.12
C ALA A 132 -7.84 8.78 3.79
N ARG A 133 -9.08 8.77 3.31
CA ARG A 133 -9.53 9.50 2.12
C ARG A 133 -10.07 10.86 2.55
N LEU A 134 -9.29 11.93 2.39
CA LEU A 134 -9.69 13.28 2.79
C LEU A 134 -10.44 14.02 1.68
N ILE A 135 -11.12 15.08 2.08
CA ILE A 135 -11.59 16.13 1.18
C ILE A 135 -10.63 17.31 1.30
N TYR A 136 -10.12 17.78 0.16
CA TYR A 136 -9.40 19.05 0.07
C TYR A 136 -10.37 20.11 -0.36
N VAL A 137 -10.32 21.25 0.30
CA VAL A 137 -11.19 22.40 0.03
C VAL A 137 -10.39 23.64 -0.30
N ALA A 138 -10.91 24.50 -1.13
CA ALA A 138 -10.33 25.82 -1.41
C ALA A 138 -10.45 26.69 -0.16
N LYS A 139 -9.34 27.22 0.36
CA LYS A 139 -9.33 28.01 1.61
C LYS A 139 -10.24 29.23 1.60
N HIS A 140 -10.41 29.87 0.42
CA HIS A 140 -11.31 31.03 0.28
C HIS A 140 -12.79 30.69 0.54
N LYS A 141 -13.17 29.41 0.49
CA LYS A 141 -14.53 28.95 0.83
C LYS A 141 -14.80 28.89 2.32
N ASN A 142 -13.75 28.91 3.15
CA ASN A 142 -13.85 28.84 4.61
C ASN A 142 -14.73 27.69 5.13
N ILE A 143 -14.68 26.52 4.44
CA ILE A 143 -15.41 25.32 4.83
C ILE A 143 -14.69 24.69 6.01
N LYS A 144 -15.36 24.46 7.14
CA LYS A 144 -14.78 23.87 8.35
C LYS A 144 -15.19 22.42 8.56
N SER A 145 -16.29 22.01 7.96
CA SER A 145 -16.80 20.64 8.00
C SER A 145 -17.51 20.32 6.68
N ILE A 146 -17.30 19.11 6.18
CA ILE A 146 -17.86 18.65 4.91
C ILE A 146 -17.99 17.12 4.93
N ASN A 147 -19.00 16.58 4.27
CA ASN A 147 -19.19 15.15 4.10
C ASN A 147 -18.92 14.75 2.64
N TYR A 148 -18.65 13.47 2.40
CA TYR A 148 -18.49 12.95 1.03
C TYR A 148 -19.77 13.19 0.21
N GLU A 149 -20.92 13.05 0.87
CA GLU A 149 -22.24 13.20 0.26
C GLU A 149 -22.55 14.64 -0.18
N ASP A 150 -21.89 15.64 0.41
CA ASP A 150 -22.12 17.05 0.12
C ASP A 150 -21.66 17.43 -1.31
N PHE A 151 -20.80 16.63 -1.94
CA PHE A 151 -20.31 16.88 -3.30
C PHE A 151 -21.40 16.90 -4.39
N ILE A 152 -22.60 16.44 -4.07
CA ILE A 152 -23.77 16.50 -4.98
C ILE A 152 -24.67 17.72 -4.76
N ASN A 153 -24.35 18.58 -3.80
CA ASN A 153 -25.11 19.80 -3.54
C ASN A 153 -24.88 20.82 -4.67
N ASP A 154 -25.88 21.65 -4.93
CA ASP A 154 -25.89 22.65 -6.02
C ASP A 154 -24.74 23.67 -5.90
N GLU A 155 -24.31 23.99 -4.67
CA GLU A 155 -23.19 24.89 -4.43
C GLU A 155 -21.85 24.39 -5.03
N PHE A 156 -21.70 23.07 -5.24
CA PHE A 156 -20.54 22.45 -5.85
C PHE A 156 -20.70 22.14 -7.34
N LYS A 157 -21.77 22.60 -7.99
CA LYS A 157 -21.99 22.39 -9.43
C LYS A 157 -20.85 23.00 -10.25
N GLY A 158 -20.16 22.14 -11.02
CA GLY A 158 -18.97 22.54 -11.80
C GLY A 158 -17.77 22.92 -10.92
N LYS A 159 -17.71 22.44 -9.65
CA LYS A 159 -16.66 22.79 -8.67
C LYS A 159 -15.95 21.60 -8.06
N VAL A 160 -16.24 20.39 -8.51
CA VAL A 160 -15.63 19.17 -7.99
C VAL A 160 -14.53 18.68 -8.93
N CYS A 161 -13.34 18.38 -8.40
CA CYS A 161 -12.29 17.66 -9.12
C CYS A 161 -12.03 16.29 -8.51
N ILE A 162 -11.95 15.27 -9.34
CA ILE A 162 -11.55 13.94 -8.93
C ILE A 162 -10.64 13.28 -9.98
N ARG A 163 -9.86 12.33 -9.55
CA ARG A 163 -9.18 11.38 -10.45
C ARG A 163 -10.21 10.38 -10.99
N SER A 164 -9.80 9.51 -11.93
CA SER A 164 -10.68 8.46 -12.49
C SER A 164 -11.54 7.79 -11.41
N GLY A 165 -12.84 7.65 -11.68
CA GLY A 165 -13.77 6.90 -10.83
C GLY A 165 -13.36 5.44 -10.67
N PHE A 166 -12.71 4.86 -11.69
CA PHE A 166 -12.20 3.48 -11.69
C PHE A 166 -10.89 3.29 -10.91
N HIS A 167 -10.31 4.36 -10.38
CA HIS A 167 -9.11 4.21 -9.56
C HIS A 167 -9.45 3.51 -8.23
N PRO A 168 -8.63 2.55 -7.73
CA PRO A 168 -8.90 1.80 -6.51
C PRO A 168 -9.32 2.65 -5.32
N TYR A 169 -8.74 3.85 -5.14
CA TYR A 169 -9.08 4.74 -4.01
C TYR A 169 -10.51 5.28 -4.10
N ASN A 170 -11.00 5.61 -5.29
CA ASN A 170 -12.38 6.06 -5.49
C ASN A 170 -13.35 4.89 -5.44
N ILE A 171 -13.01 3.73 -6.05
CA ILE A 171 -13.82 2.52 -5.93
C ILE A 171 -14.02 2.14 -4.46
N SER A 172 -12.96 2.18 -3.64
CA SER A 172 -13.03 1.87 -2.21
C SER A 172 -13.95 2.84 -1.46
N LEU A 173 -13.82 4.15 -1.71
CA LEU A 173 -14.72 5.17 -1.14
C LEU A 173 -16.18 4.93 -1.55
N PHE A 174 -16.42 4.70 -2.84
CA PHE A 174 -17.78 4.47 -3.36
C PHE A 174 -18.36 3.15 -2.82
N ALA A 175 -17.53 2.12 -2.64
CA ALA A 175 -17.94 0.87 -2.03
C ALA A 175 -18.31 1.03 -0.54
N SER A 176 -17.58 1.89 0.20
CA SER A 176 -17.94 2.27 1.56
C SER A 176 -19.24 3.07 1.62
N LEU A 177 -19.44 4.03 0.72
CA LEU A 177 -20.71 4.77 0.61
C LEU A 177 -21.88 3.85 0.27
N MET A 178 -21.66 2.84 -0.60
CA MET A 178 -22.68 1.84 -0.90
C MET A 178 -23.04 0.98 0.34
N GLU A 179 -22.05 0.62 1.18
CA GLU A 179 -22.29 -0.10 2.43
C GLU A 179 -23.09 0.75 3.44
N ASN A 180 -22.81 2.05 3.51
CA ASN A 180 -23.49 2.96 4.42
C ASN A 180 -24.94 3.30 3.98
N HIS A 181 -25.23 3.20 2.69
CA HIS A 181 -26.53 3.55 2.12
C HIS A 181 -27.17 2.34 1.42
N ASN A 182 -26.98 2.18 0.13
CA ASN A 182 -27.31 1.02 -0.69
C ASN A 182 -26.89 1.28 -2.16
N LYS A 183 -27.08 0.27 -3.03
CA LYS A 183 -26.69 0.33 -4.45
C LYS A 183 -27.46 1.42 -5.24
N ALA A 184 -28.77 1.56 -5.02
CA ALA A 184 -29.59 2.54 -5.75
C ALA A 184 -29.16 3.96 -5.38
N TRP A 185 -29.00 4.24 -4.09
CA TRP A 185 -28.50 5.51 -3.61
C TRP A 185 -27.13 5.86 -4.20
N LEU A 186 -26.19 4.90 -4.23
CA LEU A 186 -24.87 5.14 -4.80
C LEU A 186 -24.95 5.50 -6.29
N LYS A 187 -25.80 4.84 -7.06
CA LYS A 187 -25.98 5.16 -8.48
C LYS A 187 -26.45 6.61 -8.67
N ASP A 188 -27.48 7.02 -7.93
CA ASP A 188 -28.00 8.40 -7.98
C ASP A 188 -26.96 9.42 -7.52
N PHE A 189 -26.21 9.09 -6.45
CA PHE A 189 -25.08 9.90 -5.98
C PHE A 189 -24.02 10.08 -7.08
N LEU A 190 -23.59 9.02 -7.75
CA LEU A 190 -22.55 9.08 -8.77
C LEU A 190 -23.01 9.84 -10.03
N ILE A 191 -24.30 9.76 -10.41
CA ILE A 191 -24.87 10.56 -11.50
C ILE A 191 -24.80 12.05 -11.15
N LYS A 192 -25.20 12.44 -9.93
CA LYS A 192 -25.15 13.82 -9.47
C LYS A 192 -23.72 14.30 -9.30
N LEU A 193 -22.83 13.48 -8.72
CA LEU A 193 -21.40 13.78 -8.61
C LEU A 193 -20.79 14.06 -9.98
N LYS A 194 -21.08 13.22 -10.99
CA LYS A 194 -20.63 13.44 -12.38
C LYS A 194 -21.09 14.80 -12.91
N SER A 195 -22.34 15.20 -12.63
CA SER A 195 -22.87 16.48 -13.08
C SER A 195 -22.24 17.71 -12.37
N ASN A 196 -21.64 17.49 -11.20
CA ASN A 196 -20.96 18.54 -10.43
C ASN A 196 -19.45 18.64 -10.71
N LEU A 197 -18.92 17.77 -11.58
CA LEU A 197 -17.49 17.82 -11.94
C LEU A 197 -17.15 19.10 -12.71
N ALA A 198 -16.07 19.75 -12.33
CA ALA A 198 -15.51 20.92 -13.04
C ALA A 198 -14.86 20.53 -14.37
N ARG A 199 -14.43 19.28 -14.46
CA ARG A 199 -13.75 18.69 -15.64
C ARG A 199 -13.89 17.17 -15.62
N LYS A 200 -13.66 16.50 -16.74
CA LYS A 200 -13.55 15.03 -16.78
C LYS A 200 -12.54 14.53 -15.75
N PRO A 201 -12.81 13.39 -15.10
CA PRO A 201 -11.86 12.76 -14.17
C PRO A 201 -10.49 12.55 -14.81
N GLN A 202 -9.42 13.01 -14.16
CA GLN A 202 -8.05 12.92 -14.70
C GLN A 202 -6.98 13.10 -13.63
N GLY A 203 -5.74 12.72 -13.97
CA GLY A 203 -4.57 12.93 -13.11
C GLY A 203 -4.56 12.03 -11.87
N ASN A 204 -3.70 12.37 -10.93
CA ASN A 204 -3.57 11.71 -9.63
C ASN A 204 -4.11 12.60 -8.49
N ASP A 205 -4.01 12.14 -7.23
CA ASP A 205 -4.55 12.88 -6.08
C ASP A 205 -3.93 14.27 -5.92
N ARG A 206 -2.61 14.43 -6.16
CA ARG A 206 -1.94 15.74 -6.07
C ARG A 206 -2.38 16.69 -7.18
N ASP A 207 -2.70 16.15 -8.37
CA ASP A 207 -3.24 16.95 -9.48
C ASP A 207 -4.63 17.53 -9.16
N GLN A 208 -5.39 16.91 -8.26
CA GLN A 208 -6.66 17.47 -7.79
C GLN A 208 -6.41 18.68 -6.88
N VAL A 209 -5.44 18.59 -5.96
CA VAL A 209 -5.07 19.71 -5.09
C VAL A 209 -4.46 20.86 -5.92
N LYS A 210 -3.63 20.54 -6.93
CA LYS A 210 -3.16 21.53 -7.91
C LYS A 210 -4.30 22.24 -8.63
N ALA A 211 -5.35 21.50 -9.00
CA ALA A 211 -6.52 22.08 -9.67
C ALA A 211 -7.30 23.05 -8.75
N ILE A 212 -7.44 22.74 -7.46
CA ILE A 212 -7.99 23.66 -6.46
C ILE A 212 -7.12 24.93 -6.39
N ALA A 213 -5.81 24.78 -6.27
CA ALA A 213 -4.89 25.92 -6.19
C ALA A 213 -4.95 26.81 -7.47
N ALA A 214 -5.24 26.22 -8.61
CA ALA A 214 -5.44 26.92 -9.88
C ALA A 214 -6.85 27.50 -10.08
N GLY A 215 -7.78 27.32 -9.11
CA GLY A 215 -9.15 27.82 -9.20
C GLY A 215 -10.06 27.06 -10.16
N VAL A 216 -9.66 25.86 -10.61
CA VAL A 216 -10.50 25.01 -11.50
C VAL A 216 -11.66 24.40 -10.74
N CYS A 217 -11.47 24.04 -9.48
CA CYS A 217 -12.48 23.45 -8.60
C CYS A 217 -12.31 23.95 -7.17
N ASP A 218 -13.37 23.79 -6.37
CA ASP A 218 -13.37 24.22 -4.97
C ASP A 218 -13.13 23.05 -4.00
N VAL A 219 -13.46 21.82 -4.42
CA VAL A 219 -13.33 20.61 -3.60
C VAL A 219 -12.80 19.42 -4.40
N ALA A 220 -12.08 18.52 -3.71
CA ALA A 220 -11.53 17.32 -4.32
C ALA A 220 -11.29 16.20 -3.29
N TYR A 221 -11.23 14.94 -3.74
CA TYR A 221 -10.76 13.82 -2.94
C TYR A 221 -9.26 13.60 -3.11
N ALA A 222 -8.51 13.44 -2.00
CA ALA A 222 -7.14 12.94 -2.02
C ALA A 222 -6.80 12.21 -0.70
N ASN A 223 -5.85 11.28 -0.74
CA ASN A 223 -5.41 10.59 0.46
C ASN A 223 -4.59 11.52 1.35
N HIS A 224 -4.67 11.30 2.69
CA HIS A 224 -4.06 12.16 3.70
C HIS A 224 -2.55 12.32 3.54
N TYR A 225 -1.81 11.24 3.27
CA TYR A 225 -0.35 11.27 3.17
C TYR A 225 0.18 12.17 2.04
N TYR A 226 -0.62 12.45 1.01
CA TYR A 226 -0.22 13.39 -0.03
C TYR A 226 -0.09 14.84 0.49
N TYR A 227 -0.79 15.20 1.56
CA TYR A 227 -0.61 16.50 2.21
C TYR A 227 0.85 16.70 2.62
N PHE A 228 1.41 15.74 3.34
CA PHE A 228 2.79 15.81 3.82
C PHE A 228 3.80 15.69 2.67
N LYS A 229 3.55 14.80 1.71
CA LYS A 229 4.39 14.70 0.51
C LYS A 229 4.41 15.99 -0.34
N MET A 230 3.34 16.78 -0.32
CA MET A 230 3.31 18.09 -0.96
C MET A 230 4.02 19.15 -0.11
N LEU A 231 3.96 19.05 1.24
CA LEU A 231 4.73 19.92 2.14
C LEU A 231 6.24 19.74 1.96
N ASP A 232 6.70 18.51 1.72
CA ASP A 232 8.12 18.17 1.50
C ASP A 232 8.63 18.60 0.11
N ASN A 233 7.76 19.06 -0.78
CA ASN A 233 8.11 19.43 -2.13
C ASN A 233 7.84 20.92 -2.38
N GLU A 234 8.89 21.71 -2.58
CA GLU A 234 8.80 23.18 -2.70
C GLU A 234 7.88 23.64 -3.84
N ASP A 235 7.78 22.90 -4.94
CA ASP A 235 6.89 23.24 -6.04
C ASP A 235 5.42 22.93 -5.74
N GLN A 236 5.14 21.92 -4.93
CA GLN A 236 3.79 21.49 -4.60
C GLN A 236 3.26 22.16 -3.33
N LYS A 237 4.14 22.57 -2.41
CA LYS A 237 3.80 23.25 -1.17
C LYS A 237 2.94 24.50 -1.39
N LYS A 238 3.22 25.26 -2.45
CA LYS A 238 2.42 26.46 -2.85
C LYS A 238 0.96 26.14 -3.17
N TRP A 239 0.61 24.89 -3.53
CA TRP A 239 -0.80 24.53 -3.74
C TRP A 239 -1.55 24.50 -2.41
N LEU A 240 -0.85 24.15 -1.31
CA LEU A 240 -1.42 24.12 0.04
C LEU A 240 -1.61 25.52 0.66
N GLU A 241 -1.09 26.57 0.05
CA GLU A 241 -1.43 27.95 0.42
C GLU A 241 -2.88 28.27 0.11
N LYS A 242 -3.46 27.63 -0.93
CA LYS A 242 -4.83 27.85 -1.42
C LYS A 242 -5.79 26.70 -1.14
N ALA A 243 -5.28 25.52 -0.76
CA ALA A 243 -6.08 24.34 -0.46
C ALA A 243 -5.73 23.78 0.92
N GLU A 244 -6.72 23.26 1.63
CA GLU A 244 -6.53 22.62 2.94
C GLU A 244 -7.27 21.28 3.01
N PRO A 245 -6.73 20.26 3.71
CA PRO A 245 -7.38 18.98 3.90
C PRO A 245 -8.36 19.03 5.07
N ILE A 246 -9.49 18.32 4.92
CA ILE A 246 -10.47 18.11 5.97
C ILE A 246 -10.75 16.60 6.08
N PHE A 247 -10.82 16.09 7.32
CA PHE A 247 -11.36 14.76 7.59
C PHE A 247 -12.88 14.81 7.50
N PRO A 248 -13.50 14.19 6.46
CA PRO A 248 -14.94 14.29 6.25
C PRO A 248 -15.75 13.37 7.16
N ASN A 249 -17.06 13.54 7.15
CA ASN A 249 -18.05 12.69 7.83
C ASN A 249 -17.87 12.60 9.36
N GLN A 250 -17.30 13.63 10.01
CA GLN A 250 -17.05 13.60 11.45
C GLN A 250 -18.32 13.63 12.31
N ASN A 251 -19.40 14.20 11.77
CA ASN A 251 -20.76 14.18 12.34
C ASN A 251 -21.57 12.93 11.95
N LYS A 252 -20.98 12.02 11.15
CA LYS A 252 -21.59 10.77 10.69
C LYS A 252 -20.71 9.57 11.10
N GLN A 253 -20.43 8.64 10.18
CA GLN A 253 -19.65 7.42 10.43
C GLN A 253 -18.15 7.64 10.58
N GLY A 254 -17.64 8.80 10.25
CA GLY A 254 -16.21 9.09 10.22
C GLY A 254 -15.59 8.98 8.83
N THR A 255 -14.31 9.30 8.73
CA THR A 255 -13.56 9.30 7.48
C THR A 255 -13.31 7.88 6.97
N HIS A 256 -13.55 7.66 5.67
CA HIS A 256 -13.22 6.40 4.99
C HIS A 256 -11.72 6.09 5.07
N ILE A 257 -11.41 4.84 5.39
CA ILE A 257 -10.06 4.28 5.37
C ILE A 257 -9.96 3.07 4.44
N ASN A 258 -8.80 2.91 3.82
CA ASN A 258 -8.40 1.70 3.14
C ASN A 258 -7.01 1.29 3.63
N ILE A 259 -6.61 0.06 3.37
CA ILE A 259 -5.32 -0.48 3.82
C ILE A 259 -4.33 -0.65 2.68
N SER A 260 -3.05 -0.61 3.02
CA SER A 260 -2.04 -1.39 2.30
C SER A 260 -1.87 -2.70 3.04
N GLY A 261 -1.71 -3.79 2.32
CA GLY A 261 -1.61 -5.10 2.94
C GLY A 261 -0.79 -6.08 2.13
N ILE A 262 -0.58 -7.22 2.71
CA ILE A 262 0.24 -8.32 2.21
C ILE A 262 -0.59 -9.61 2.18
N THR A 263 -0.36 -10.43 1.16
CA THR A 263 -0.74 -11.85 1.13
C THR A 263 0.44 -12.67 0.65
N LEU A 264 0.56 -13.90 1.15
CA LEU A 264 1.56 -14.87 0.73
C LEU A 264 0.95 -15.75 -0.36
N ILE A 265 1.72 -16.07 -1.40
CA ILE A 265 1.20 -16.72 -2.60
C ILE A 265 1.97 -17.98 -3.01
N ASN A 266 3.03 -18.37 -2.26
CA ASN A 266 3.86 -19.53 -2.55
C ASN A 266 4.14 -20.34 -1.28
N GLU A 267 3.57 -21.54 -1.18
CA GLU A 267 3.75 -22.42 -0.01
C GLU A 267 5.20 -22.88 0.16
N LYS A 268 5.97 -22.99 -0.93
CA LYS A 268 7.38 -23.46 -0.88
C LYS A 268 8.29 -22.47 -0.15
N THR A 269 7.99 -21.19 -0.21
CA THR A 269 8.75 -20.09 0.40
C THR A 269 8.05 -19.49 1.60
N LYS A 270 7.03 -20.17 2.15
CA LYS A 270 6.20 -19.68 3.25
C LYS A 270 7.02 -19.21 4.45
N LYS A 271 8.08 -19.94 4.81
CA LYS A 271 8.95 -19.59 5.96
C LYS A 271 9.62 -18.22 5.75
N GLN A 272 10.23 -18.01 4.60
CA GLN A 272 10.91 -16.74 4.24
C GLN A 272 9.88 -15.59 4.10
N SER A 273 8.74 -15.88 3.48
CA SER A 273 7.64 -14.93 3.33
C SER A 273 7.07 -14.49 4.68
N LEU A 274 6.91 -15.41 5.63
CA LEU A 274 6.49 -15.09 7.01
C LEU A 274 7.58 -14.29 7.75
N HIS A 275 8.84 -14.56 7.50
CA HIS A 275 9.95 -13.78 8.08
C HIS A 275 9.89 -12.32 7.61
N PHE A 276 9.70 -12.09 6.30
CA PHE A 276 9.53 -10.75 5.75
C PHE A 276 8.24 -10.08 6.24
N LEU A 277 7.11 -10.80 6.31
CA LEU A 277 5.88 -10.28 6.91
C LEU A 277 6.10 -9.82 8.35
N ASN A 278 6.75 -10.65 9.18
CA ASN A 278 7.03 -10.31 10.58
C ASN A 278 7.88 -9.04 10.70
N PHE A 279 8.85 -8.85 9.81
CA PHE A 279 9.58 -7.59 9.72
C PHE A 279 8.64 -6.42 9.37
N LEU A 280 7.81 -6.55 8.33
CA LEU A 280 6.93 -5.46 7.88
C LEU A 280 5.90 -5.01 8.92
N ILE A 281 5.49 -5.89 9.85
CA ILE A 281 4.59 -5.57 10.97
C ILE A 281 5.33 -5.23 12.27
N SER A 282 6.67 -5.34 12.31
CA SER A 282 7.49 -4.96 13.46
C SER A 282 7.42 -3.46 13.71
N GLU A 283 7.77 -3.04 14.92
CA GLU A 283 7.80 -1.60 15.24
C GLU A 283 8.75 -0.81 14.34
N ASP A 284 9.92 -1.38 13.99
CA ASP A 284 10.93 -0.69 13.17
C ASP A 284 10.41 -0.41 11.75
N ALA A 285 9.86 -1.42 11.07
CA ALA A 285 9.26 -1.22 9.76
C ALA A 285 8.02 -0.31 9.81
N GLN A 286 7.21 -0.43 10.87
CA GLN A 286 6.03 0.42 11.05
C GLN A 286 6.40 1.89 11.32
N ARG A 287 7.55 2.17 11.96
CA ARG A 287 8.09 3.52 12.07
C ARG A 287 8.49 4.10 10.70
N ILE A 288 9.09 3.28 9.81
CA ILE A 288 9.38 3.71 8.43
C ILE A 288 8.08 4.06 7.68
N TYR A 289 7.03 3.24 7.79
CA TYR A 289 5.72 3.59 7.21
C TYR A 289 5.15 4.90 7.77
N ALA A 290 5.29 5.13 9.06
CA ALA A 290 4.78 6.34 9.71
C ALA A 290 5.58 7.60 9.32
N SER A 291 6.91 7.53 9.36
CA SER A 291 7.80 8.70 9.13
C SER A 291 7.96 9.02 7.65
N ASP A 292 8.31 8.01 6.84
CA ASP A 292 8.71 8.23 5.46
C ASP A 292 7.51 8.28 4.51
N ASN A 293 6.46 7.48 4.81
CA ASN A 293 5.27 7.39 3.98
C ASN A 293 4.09 8.22 4.49
N TYR A 294 4.16 8.71 5.74
CA TYR A 294 3.06 9.43 6.39
C TYR A 294 1.75 8.64 6.48
N GLU A 295 1.84 7.30 6.47
CA GLU A 295 0.70 6.40 6.58
C GLU A 295 0.42 6.08 8.07
N PHE A 296 -0.83 5.75 8.40
CA PHE A 296 -1.15 5.27 9.74
C PHE A 296 -0.65 3.83 9.89
N PRO A 297 0.21 3.52 10.88
CA PRO A 297 0.66 2.15 11.14
C PRO A 297 -0.52 1.19 11.40
N ALA A 298 -0.41 -0.05 10.93
CA ALA A 298 -1.37 -1.09 11.29
C ALA A 298 -1.09 -1.69 12.68
N ASN A 299 0.18 -1.67 13.11
CA ASN A 299 0.60 -2.07 14.45
C ASN A 299 0.33 -0.93 15.44
N PRO A 300 -0.60 -1.09 16.42
CA PRO A 300 -1.00 -0.04 17.35
C PRO A 300 0.09 0.36 18.36
N ALA A 301 1.18 -0.42 18.47
CA ALA A 301 2.33 -0.05 19.30
C ALA A 301 3.10 1.14 18.70
N VAL A 302 2.93 1.42 17.39
CA VAL A 302 3.59 2.53 16.70
C VAL A 302 2.59 3.66 16.44
N LYS A 303 2.91 4.84 16.91
CA LYS A 303 2.10 6.04 16.65
C LYS A 303 2.37 6.59 15.24
N PRO A 304 1.39 7.24 14.60
CA PRO A 304 1.65 8.06 13.42
C PRO A 304 2.73 9.11 13.69
N ALA A 305 3.38 9.59 12.63
CA ALA A 305 4.30 10.73 12.75
C ALA A 305 3.60 11.92 13.44
N GLU A 306 4.34 12.70 14.19
CA GLU A 306 3.79 13.79 15.02
C GLU A 306 2.93 14.78 14.22
N ASN A 307 3.40 15.19 13.04
CA ASN A 307 2.67 16.05 12.12
C ASN A 307 1.38 15.40 11.58
N VAL A 308 1.39 14.07 11.34
CA VAL A 308 0.21 13.31 10.93
C VAL A 308 -0.79 13.22 12.07
N ALA A 309 -0.32 12.96 13.29
CA ALA A 309 -1.14 12.94 14.49
C ALA A 309 -1.76 14.32 14.78
N ALA A 310 -1.00 15.39 14.60
CA ALA A 310 -1.49 16.76 14.74
C ALA A 310 -2.60 17.11 13.72
N LEU A 311 -2.45 16.67 12.46
CA LEU A 311 -3.49 16.85 11.44
C LEU A 311 -4.74 16.02 11.75
N LEU A 312 -4.57 14.79 12.26
CA LEU A 312 -5.67 13.90 12.62
C LEU A 312 -6.52 14.47 13.75
N GLY A 313 -5.88 15.04 14.80
CA GLY A 313 -6.57 15.53 16.00
C GLY A 313 -7.52 14.46 16.57
N ASP A 314 -8.76 14.88 16.91
CA ASP A 314 -9.81 14.00 17.41
C ASP A 314 -10.67 13.37 16.31
N SER A 315 -10.20 13.41 15.04
CA SER A 315 -10.97 12.87 13.92
C SER A 315 -11.12 11.35 14.02
N LYS A 316 -12.34 10.88 13.75
CA LYS A 316 -12.67 9.46 13.77
C LYS A 316 -12.70 8.85 12.37
N PHE A 317 -12.37 7.56 12.30
CA PHE A 317 -12.50 6.74 11.11
C PHE A 317 -13.80 5.94 11.11
N GLU A 318 -14.30 5.62 9.94
CA GLU A 318 -15.43 4.70 9.79
C GLU A 318 -15.07 3.30 10.32
N LYS A 319 -16.10 2.57 10.77
CA LYS A 319 -15.95 1.20 11.30
C LYS A 319 -16.49 0.14 10.33
N ASN A 320 -16.66 0.47 9.07
CA ASN A 320 -17.13 -0.48 8.07
C ASN A 320 -16.14 -1.64 7.92
N SER A 321 -16.67 -2.83 7.74
CA SER A 321 -15.85 -4.01 7.48
C SER A 321 -15.13 -3.87 6.14
N LEU A 322 -13.80 -3.96 6.14
CA LEU A 322 -12.99 -3.97 4.93
C LEU A 322 -13.42 -5.06 3.94
N ILE A 323 -13.84 -6.24 4.46
CA ILE A 323 -14.33 -7.36 3.63
C ILE A 323 -15.63 -6.96 2.92
N LYS A 324 -16.56 -6.29 3.60
CA LYS A 324 -17.81 -5.82 2.99
C LYS A 324 -17.56 -4.73 1.95
N ILE A 325 -16.65 -3.79 2.23
CA ILE A 325 -16.22 -2.78 1.25
C ILE A 325 -15.64 -3.47 0.01
N ALA A 326 -14.76 -4.45 0.20
CA ALA A 326 -14.19 -5.21 -0.91
C ALA A 326 -15.25 -5.96 -1.75
N ALA A 327 -16.25 -6.56 -1.10
CA ALA A 327 -17.35 -7.26 -1.77
C ALA A 327 -18.21 -6.35 -2.65
N ASN A 328 -18.32 -5.07 -2.31
CA ASN A 328 -19.08 -4.08 -3.09
C ASN A 328 -18.36 -3.60 -4.36
N ARG A 329 -17.07 -3.92 -4.53
CA ARG A 329 -16.22 -3.41 -5.62
C ARG A 329 -16.81 -3.64 -7.03
N GLU A 330 -17.25 -4.87 -7.31
CA GLU A 330 -17.77 -5.22 -8.65
C GLU A 330 -19.05 -4.45 -8.97
N ALA A 331 -19.94 -4.28 -7.98
CA ALA A 331 -21.16 -3.49 -8.14
C ALA A 331 -20.85 -2.01 -8.39
N VAL A 332 -19.84 -1.43 -7.72
CA VAL A 332 -19.38 -0.06 -7.98
C VAL A 332 -18.85 0.08 -9.41
N VAL A 333 -17.98 -0.84 -9.86
CA VAL A 333 -17.44 -0.82 -11.22
C VAL A 333 -18.56 -0.94 -12.26
N ALA A 334 -19.55 -1.80 -12.02
CA ALA A 334 -20.70 -1.92 -12.91
C ALA A 334 -21.50 -0.61 -13.02
N ILE A 335 -21.74 0.09 -11.89
CA ILE A 335 -22.42 1.39 -11.90
C ILE A 335 -21.60 2.44 -12.67
N LEU A 336 -20.28 2.53 -12.41
CA LEU A 336 -19.41 3.49 -13.10
C LEU A 336 -19.41 3.30 -14.62
N ASN A 337 -19.41 2.04 -15.08
CA ASN A 337 -19.53 1.70 -16.51
C ASN A 337 -20.91 2.09 -17.06
N GLU A 338 -21.99 1.75 -16.35
CA GLU A 338 -23.36 2.03 -16.78
C GLU A 338 -23.59 3.52 -17.03
N ILE A 339 -23.01 4.38 -16.18
CA ILE A 339 -23.18 5.84 -16.30
C ILE A 339 -22.06 6.52 -17.10
N ASN A 340 -21.11 5.76 -17.66
CA ASN A 340 -19.92 6.29 -18.36
C ASN A 340 -19.22 7.38 -17.53
N PHE A 341 -18.88 7.06 -16.27
CA PHE A 341 -18.52 8.06 -15.25
C PHE A 341 -17.32 8.93 -15.65
N ASP A 342 -16.30 8.38 -16.27
CA ASP A 342 -15.07 9.10 -16.66
C ASP A 342 -15.18 9.84 -18.02
N GLU A 343 -16.29 9.69 -18.73
CA GLU A 343 -16.59 10.35 -20.02
C GLU A 343 -17.33 11.68 -19.83
#